data_307f89d9bc40d9b2af5a3fc4aa5b004c
#
_entry.id   307f89d9bc40d9b2af5a3fc4aa5b004c
#
_cell.length_a   1.000
_cell.length_b   1.000
_cell.length_c   1.000
_cell.angle_alpha   90.00
_cell.angle_beta   90.00
_cell.angle_gamma   90.00
#
_symmetry.space_group_name_H-M   'P 1'
#
loop_
_entity.id
_entity.type
_entity.pdbx_description
1 polymer ?
#
loop_
_entity_poly.entity_id
_entity_poly.type
_entity_poly.pdbx_seq_one_letter_code
_entity_poly.pdbx_strand_id
1 'polypeptide(L)'
;MNLHEFQAKQLFNRYGVPTPQGQVVTEAAQARQAAELLAGERWVVKAQVHTGGRGKAGGVKVVNQLDEVETAASAMLGQHLVTHQTTAEGLPIHQVLVEKPTDIAREIYLAVLLDRSSQRIVFMISAQGGMDIEAVAEDSPEAILNLYVDPIVGLQGYQCRRAGFFLGLTGAAFKQLQQVMQSLYQLFTENDASLVEINPLVVTGEGDLLAVDAKINLDDNGLFRHADLAEMFDPTQEDDAEVIAREYGLNYISLDGNVACMVNGAGLAMATMDLIQKEGGEPANFLDVGGGTTADRVAEAFKLILSDTKVKSILVNIFGGIVRCDLIAEGIIQAAKEVDLTLPVVVRLEGTNAEQGRELLANSQMSIYAAQDLTDAARKAVAAAQESNT
;
A
#
# COMPACT_ATOMS: atom_id res chain seq x y z
N MET A 1 4.97 -2.76 1.13
CA MET A 1 4.46 -3.94 0.41
C MET A 1 3.30 -4.54 1.18
N ASN A 2 2.19 -4.84 0.52
CA ASN A 2 1.02 -5.49 1.11
C ASN A 2 1.08 -7.00 0.89
N LEU A 3 0.54 -7.78 1.83
CA LEU A 3 0.39 -9.23 1.68
C LEU A 3 -1.08 -9.58 1.41
N HIS A 4 -1.32 -10.62 0.60
CA HIS A 4 -2.64 -11.23 0.54
C HIS A 4 -3.03 -11.85 1.88
N GLU A 5 -4.34 -11.98 2.14
CA GLU A 5 -4.85 -12.58 3.38
C GLU A 5 -4.26 -13.97 3.66
N PHE A 6 -4.15 -14.83 2.62
CA PHE A 6 -3.58 -16.17 2.82
C PHE A 6 -2.09 -16.13 3.18
N GLN A 7 -1.30 -15.21 2.62
CA GLN A 7 0.12 -15.00 2.96
C GLN A 7 0.25 -14.48 4.40
N ALA A 8 -0.58 -13.50 4.76
CA ALA A 8 -0.64 -12.97 6.13
C ALA A 8 -1.01 -14.07 7.15
N LYS A 9 -1.96 -14.95 6.83
CA LYS A 9 -2.33 -16.10 7.67
C LYS A 9 -1.22 -17.14 7.75
N GLN A 10 -0.46 -17.39 6.68
CA GLN A 10 0.72 -18.25 6.74
C GLN A 10 1.75 -17.68 7.70
N LEU A 11 1.96 -16.36 7.67
CA LEU A 11 2.86 -15.71 8.61
C LEU A 11 2.32 -15.78 10.06
N PHE A 12 1.02 -15.56 10.26
CA PHE A 12 0.38 -15.77 11.57
C PHE A 12 0.65 -17.17 12.13
N ASN A 13 0.46 -18.20 11.32
CA ASN A 13 0.69 -19.58 11.75
C ASN A 13 2.15 -19.85 12.11
N ARG A 14 3.13 -19.25 11.40
CA ARG A 14 4.56 -19.34 11.75
C ARG A 14 4.86 -18.79 13.15
N TYR A 15 4.12 -17.76 13.56
CA TYR A 15 4.25 -17.14 14.89
C TYR A 15 3.27 -17.69 15.94
N GLY A 16 2.46 -18.69 15.59
CA GLY A 16 1.53 -19.34 16.51
C GLY A 16 0.23 -18.57 16.78
N VAL A 17 -0.13 -17.63 15.92
CA VAL A 17 -1.46 -17.00 15.92
C VAL A 17 -2.43 -17.93 15.19
N PRO A 18 -3.49 -18.43 15.85
CA PRO A 18 -4.39 -19.41 15.24
C PRO A 18 -5.27 -18.78 14.15
N THR A 19 -5.38 -19.49 13.00
CA THR A 19 -6.21 -19.10 11.86
C THR A 19 -7.11 -20.26 11.43
N PRO A 20 -8.22 -20.02 10.71
CA PRO A 20 -9.00 -21.08 10.09
C PRO A 20 -8.14 -21.91 9.12
N GLN A 21 -8.42 -23.19 9.01
CA GLN A 21 -7.81 -24.04 7.98
C GLN A 21 -8.33 -23.62 6.62
N GLY A 22 -7.42 -23.37 5.67
CA GLY A 22 -7.77 -22.93 4.33
C GLY A 22 -6.72 -23.32 3.30
N GLN A 23 -7.12 -23.25 2.03
CA GLN A 23 -6.28 -23.50 0.88
C GLN A 23 -6.53 -22.45 -0.19
N VAL A 24 -5.45 -21.82 -0.67
CA VAL A 24 -5.53 -20.89 -1.80
C VAL A 24 -5.49 -21.67 -3.11
N VAL A 25 -6.29 -21.21 -4.07
CA VAL A 25 -6.39 -21.80 -5.42
C VAL A 25 -6.50 -20.72 -6.49
N THR A 26 -6.03 -21.03 -7.69
CA THR A 26 -6.02 -20.15 -8.87
C THR A 26 -7.03 -20.58 -9.93
N GLU A 27 -7.62 -21.77 -9.79
CA GLU A 27 -8.59 -22.33 -10.72
C GLU A 27 -9.85 -22.81 -9.99
N ALA A 28 -11.03 -22.61 -10.58
CA ALA A 28 -12.30 -22.97 -9.97
C ALA A 28 -12.42 -24.47 -9.64
N ALA A 29 -11.91 -25.34 -10.51
CA ALA A 29 -11.92 -26.78 -10.28
C ALA A 29 -11.07 -27.18 -9.05
N GLN A 30 -9.98 -26.46 -8.76
CA GLN A 30 -9.15 -26.70 -7.58
C GLN A 30 -9.88 -26.28 -6.30
N ALA A 31 -10.81 -25.30 -6.37
CA ALA A 31 -11.57 -24.87 -5.20
C ALA A 31 -12.47 -25.99 -4.65
N ARG A 32 -13.07 -26.79 -5.51
CA ARG A 32 -13.83 -27.98 -5.12
C ARG A 32 -12.92 -29.01 -4.41
N GLN A 33 -11.76 -29.30 -4.99
CA GLN A 33 -10.79 -30.23 -4.39
C GLN A 33 -10.29 -29.73 -3.02
N ALA A 34 -10.02 -28.42 -2.89
CA ALA A 34 -9.65 -27.81 -1.62
C ALA A 34 -10.75 -27.99 -0.57
N ALA A 35 -12.01 -27.79 -0.94
CA ALA A 35 -13.14 -27.99 -0.05
C ALA A 35 -13.30 -29.46 0.39
N GLU A 36 -13.10 -30.42 -0.50
CA GLU A 36 -13.10 -31.84 -0.19
C GLU A 36 -12.00 -32.21 0.82
N LEU A 37 -10.78 -31.68 0.63
CA LEU A 37 -9.66 -31.90 1.55
C LEU A 37 -9.87 -31.26 2.93
N LEU A 38 -10.49 -30.08 2.96
CA LEU A 38 -10.82 -29.41 4.22
C LEU A 38 -11.89 -30.15 5.02
N ALA A 39 -12.68 -30.98 4.36
CA ALA A 39 -13.84 -31.68 4.89
C ALA A 39 -14.85 -30.74 5.59
N GLY A 40 -16.08 -31.15 5.74
CA GLY A 40 -17.14 -30.35 6.36
C GLY A 40 -18.39 -30.27 5.51
N GLU A 41 -19.36 -29.50 5.98
CA GLU A 41 -20.65 -29.28 5.32
C GLU A 41 -20.81 -27.86 4.80
N ARG A 42 -19.85 -26.99 5.12
CA ARG A 42 -19.88 -25.56 4.77
C ARG A 42 -18.45 -25.07 4.53
N TRP A 43 -18.31 -24.09 3.64
CA TRP A 43 -17.03 -23.45 3.32
C TRP A 43 -17.20 -21.95 3.12
N VAL A 44 -16.09 -21.22 3.23
CA VAL A 44 -16.03 -19.80 2.89
C VAL A 44 -15.06 -19.64 1.73
N VAL A 45 -15.50 -18.98 0.66
CA VAL A 45 -14.67 -18.64 -0.51
C VAL A 45 -14.40 -17.15 -0.48
N LYS A 46 -13.11 -16.76 -0.43
CA LYS A 46 -12.67 -15.38 -0.27
C LYS A 46 -11.75 -14.95 -1.41
N ALA A 47 -12.11 -13.91 -2.13
CA ALA A 47 -11.24 -13.26 -3.11
C ALA A 47 -9.96 -12.76 -2.44
N GLN A 48 -8.81 -13.01 -3.06
CA GLN A 48 -7.52 -12.54 -2.58
C GLN A 48 -7.11 -11.27 -3.34
N VAL A 49 -7.34 -10.12 -2.72
CA VAL A 49 -7.03 -8.78 -3.24
C VAL A 49 -6.54 -7.88 -2.10
N HIS A 50 -5.72 -6.89 -2.41
CA HIS A 50 -5.13 -5.95 -1.43
C HIS A 50 -6.11 -4.82 -1.04
N THR A 51 -7.34 -5.16 -0.71
CA THR A 51 -8.34 -4.17 -0.27
C THR A 51 -9.17 -4.67 0.91
N GLY A 52 -9.62 -3.74 1.74
CA GLY A 52 -10.62 -4.00 2.77
C GLY A 52 -12.05 -4.01 2.21
N GLY A 53 -13.02 -4.36 3.07
CA GLY A 53 -14.44 -4.32 2.68
C GLY A 53 -14.89 -5.40 1.69
N ARG A 54 -14.07 -6.42 1.43
CA ARG A 54 -14.35 -7.52 0.48
C ARG A 54 -15.70 -8.18 0.69
N GLY A 55 -16.10 -8.37 1.95
CA GLY A 55 -17.40 -8.98 2.27
C GLY A 55 -18.58 -8.18 1.73
N LYS A 56 -18.56 -6.84 1.89
CA LYS A 56 -19.62 -5.94 1.39
C LYS A 56 -19.63 -5.87 -0.14
N ALA A 57 -18.47 -6.06 -0.78
CA ALA A 57 -18.31 -6.03 -2.23
C ALA A 57 -18.56 -7.39 -2.92
N GLY A 58 -18.99 -8.42 -2.18
CA GLY A 58 -19.25 -9.75 -2.73
C GLY A 58 -18.02 -10.63 -2.90
N GLY A 59 -16.85 -10.21 -2.43
CA GLY A 59 -15.59 -10.96 -2.45
C GLY A 59 -15.48 -12.05 -1.37
N VAL A 60 -16.52 -12.25 -0.54
CA VAL A 60 -16.60 -13.33 0.46
C VAL A 60 -17.96 -14.00 0.34
N LYS A 61 -17.96 -15.32 0.14
CA LYS A 61 -19.19 -16.13 0.05
C LYS A 61 -19.12 -17.34 0.96
N VAL A 62 -20.16 -17.53 1.76
CA VAL A 62 -20.37 -18.75 2.54
C VAL A 62 -21.25 -19.68 1.70
N VAL A 63 -20.81 -20.92 1.53
CA VAL A 63 -21.47 -21.93 0.70
C VAL A 63 -21.68 -23.23 1.48
N ASN A 64 -22.73 -23.99 1.14
CA ASN A 64 -23.15 -25.17 1.88
C ASN A 64 -23.01 -26.46 1.07
N GLN A 65 -22.62 -26.38 -0.19
CA GLN A 65 -22.45 -27.53 -1.08
C GLN A 65 -21.14 -27.41 -1.86
N LEU A 66 -20.51 -28.56 -2.19
CA LEU A 66 -19.26 -28.59 -2.94
C LEU A 66 -19.36 -27.93 -4.33
N ASP A 67 -20.49 -28.12 -5.01
CA ASP A 67 -20.73 -27.53 -6.33
C ASP A 67 -20.85 -25.98 -6.24
N GLU A 68 -21.33 -25.48 -5.12
CA GLU A 68 -21.39 -24.03 -4.86
C GLU A 68 -20.00 -23.43 -4.63
N VAL A 69 -19.03 -24.20 -4.09
CA VAL A 69 -17.65 -23.74 -3.91
C VAL A 69 -17.00 -23.44 -5.27
N GLU A 70 -17.11 -24.37 -6.21
CA GLU A 70 -16.60 -24.20 -7.58
C GLU A 70 -17.30 -23.04 -8.31
N THR A 71 -18.63 -22.95 -8.17
CA THR A 71 -19.41 -21.85 -8.74
C THR A 71 -19.00 -20.50 -8.17
N ALA A 72 -18.80 -20.40 -6.84
CA ALA A 72 -18.37 -19.17 -6.18
C ALA A 72 -16.96 -18.77 -6.62
N ALA A 73 -16.03 -19.72 -6.70
CA ALA A 73 -14.67 -19.47 -7.19
C ALA A 73 -14.66 -19.01 -8.65
N SER A 74 -15.44 -19.68 -9.52
CA SER A 74 -15.59 -19.33 -10.95
C SER A 74 -16.17 -17.92 -11.15
N ALA A 75 -17.09 -17.50 -10.27
CA ALA A 75 -17.69 -16.18 -10.33
C ALA A 75 -16.75 -15.04 -9.87
N MET A 76 -15.68 -15.38 -9.12
CA MET A 76 -14.71 -14.42 -8.60
C MET A 76 -13.45 -14.36 -9.46
N LEU A 77 -12.88 -15.52 -9.83
CA LEU A 77 -11.63 -15.59 -10.58
C LEU A 77 -11.73 -14.88 -11.92
N GLY A 78 -10.73 -14.08 -12.26
CA GLY A 78 -10.67 -13.28 -13.49
C GLY A 78 -11.58 -12.05 -13.50
N GLN A 79 -12.28 -11.75 -12.41
CA GLN A 79 -13.05 -10.52 -12.23
C GLN A 79 -12.25 -9.48 -11.48
N HIS A 80 -12.73 -8.23 -11.45
CA HIS A 80 -12.19 -7.16 -10.61
C HIS A 80 -13.13 -6.93 -9.42
N LEU A 81 -12.56 -6.77 -8.24
CA LEU A 81 -13.30 -6.45 -7.04
C LEU A 81 -13.23 -4.95 -6.78
N VAL A 82 -14.38 -4.28 -6.83
CA VAL A 82 -14.51 -2.85 -6.51
C VAL A 82 -15.01 -2.72 -5.07
N THR A 83 -14.27 -2.00 -4.24
CA THR A 83 -14.64 -1.66 -2.86
C THR A 83 -14.58 -0.15 -2.67
N HIS A 84 -14.94 0.34 -1.48
CA HIS A 84 -14.79 1.76 -1.13
C HIS A 84 -13.32 2.20 -1.00
N GLN A 85 -12.37 1.27 -0.98
CA GLN A 85 -10.92 1.53 -0.88
C GLN A 85 -10.19 1.38 -2.23
N THR A 86 -10.87 0.96 -3.30
CA THR A 86 -10.28 0.81 -4.64
C THR A 86 -10.73 1.95 -5.57
N THR A 87 -10.03 2.09 -6.68
CA THR A 87 -10.53 2.87 -7.82
C THR A 87 -11.81 2.26 -8.39
N ALA A 88 -12.47 2.95 -9.31
CA ALA A 88 -13.66 2.45 -10.00
C ALA A 88 -13.39 1.18 -10.86
N GLU A 89 -12.15 0.96 -11.25
CA GLU A 89 -11.73 -0.23 -12.01
C GLU A 89 -11.59 -1.46 -11.12
N GLY A 90 -11.37 -1.27 -9.81
CA GLY A 90 -11.17 -2.34 -8.84
C GLY A 90 -9.82 -3.04 -8.99
N LEU A 91 -9.62 -4.10 -8.20
CA LEU A 91 -8.41 -4.92 -8.22
C LEU A 91 -8.71 -6.32 -8.79
N PRO A 92 -7.81 -6.89 -9.62
CA PRO A 92 -8.02 -8.19 -10.25
C PRO A 92 -7.99 -9.33 -9.22
N ILE A 93 -8.87 -10.31 -9.39
CA ILE A 93 -8.93 -11.51 -8.55
C ILE A 93 -8.25 -12.66 -9.29
N HIS A 94 -7.01 -12.95 -8.98
CA HIS A 94 -6.24 -14.05 -9.55
C HIS A 94 -6.30 -15.32 -8.69
N GLN A 95 -6.69 -15.19 -7.43
CA GLN A 95 -6.69 -16.27 -6.45
C GLN A 95 -7.90 -16.15 -5.53
N VAL A 96 -8.40 -17.29 -5.07
CA VAL A 96 -9.38 -17.34 -3.99
C VAL A 96 -8.88 -18.25 -2.87
N LEU A 97 -9.23 -17.93 -1.65
CA LEU A 97 -8.96 -18.73 -0.45
C LEU A 97 -10.23 -19.48 -0.08
N VAL A 98 -10.17 -20.81 -0.05
CA VAL A 98 -11.24 -21.68 0.44
C VAL A 98 -10.93 -22.05 1.88
N GLU A 99 -11.80 -21.71 2.82
CA GLU A 99 -11.60 -21.93 4.26
C GLU A 99 -12.76 -22.66 4.92
N LYS A 100 -12.47 -23.31 6.05
CA LYS A 100 -13.52 -23.77 6.98
C LYS A 100 -14.22 -22.55 7.59
N PRO A 101 -15.56 -22.57 7.69
CA PRO A 101 -16.28 -21.52 8.40
C PRO A 101 -15.92 -21.58 9.90
N THR A 102 -15.96 -20.42 10.53
CA THR A 102 -15.76 -20.27 11.97
C THR A 102 -17.10 -20.01 12.64
N ASP A 103 -17.38 -20.69 13.74
CA ASP A 103 -18.52 -20.37 14.61
C ASP A 103 -18.17 -19.14 15.43
N ILE A 104 -18.71 -17.98 15.04
CA ILE A 104 -18.39 -16.67 15.62
C ILE A 104 -19.38 -16.35 16.72
N ALA A 105 -18.91 -16.40 17.98
CA ALA A 105 -19.69 -15.93 19.13
C ALA A 105 -19.49 -14.43 19.35
N ARG A 106 -18.30 -13.90 19.05
CA ARG A 106 -17.96 -12.49 19.25
C ARG A 106 -16.82 -12.04 18.33
N GLU A 107 -16.91 -10.82 17.81
CA GLU A 107 -15.89 -10.21 16.95
C GLU A 107 -15.12 -9.13 17.71
N ILE A 108 -13.82 -9.07 17.51
CA ILE A 108 -12.87 -8.17 18.15
C ILE A 108 -12.00 -7.56 17.04
N TYR A 109 -11.67 -6.28 17.17
CA TYR A 109 -10.63 -5.63 16.38
C TYR A 109 -9.31 -5.66 17.14
N LEU A 110 -8.24 -6.07 16.48
CA LEU A 110 -6.88 -6.06 17.02
C LEU A 110 -5.89 -5.67 15.93
N ALA A 111 -5.18 -4.57 16.13
CA ALA A 111 -4.12 -4.14 15.22
C ALA A 111 -2.84 -3.75 15.97
N VAL A 112 -1.72 -3.86 15.26
CA VAL A 112 -0.39 -3.39 15.68
C VAL A 112 0.14 -2.49 14.60
N LEU A 113 0.54 -1.28 14.95
CA LEU A 113 1.10 -0.32 14.01
C LEU A 113 2.11 0.60 14.69
N LEU A 114 2.85 1.36 13.88
CA LEU A 114 3.76 2.39 14.37
C LEU A 114 3.02 3.73 14.46
N ASP A 115 2.83 4.23 15.68
CA ASP A 115 2.38 5.61 15.87
C ASP A 115 3.55 6.58 15.70
N ARG A 116 3.52 7.33 14.60
CA ARG A 116 4.58 8.29 14.25
C ARG A 116 4.66 9.46 15.22
N SER A 117 3.54 9.84 15.83
CA SER A 117 3.49 10.98 16.77
C SER A 117 4.22 10.66 18.06
N SER A 118 3.98 9.49 18.64
CA SER A 118 4.66 9.04 19.86
C SER A 118 5.97 8.29 19.59
N GLN A 119 6.26 7.93 18.33
CA GLN A 119 7.40 7.11 17.90
C GLN A 119 7.44 5.74 18.61
N ARG A 120 6.26 5.14 18.78
CA ARG A 120 6.08 3.86 19.49
C ARG A 120 5.18 2.93 18.71
N ILE A 121 5.41 1.64 18.91
CA ILE A 121 4.44 0.62 18.50
C ILE A 121 3.20 0.76 19.39
N VAL A 122 2.03 0.76 18.77
CA VAL A 122 0.74 0.79 19.45
C VAL A 122 -0.09 -0.41 19.07
N PHE A 123 -0.73 -1.03 20.06
CA PHE A 123 -1.85 -1.94 19.85
C PHE A 123 -3.15 -1.16 19.90
N MET A 124 -3.93 -1.22 18.84
CA MET A 124 -5.30 -0.71 18.79
C MET A 124 -6.27 -1.86 18.96
N ILE A 125 -7.18 -1.74 19.92
CA ILE A 125 -8.04 -2.83 20.35
C ILE A 125 -9.46 -2.31 20.52
N SER A 126 -10.45 -3.01 19.94
CA SER A 126 -11.85 -2.70 20.15
C SER A 126 -12.71 -3.97 20.29
N ALA A 127 -13.75 -3.89 21.09
CA ALA A 127 -14.78 -4.92 21.17
C ALA A 127 -15.75 -4.88 19.97
N GLN A 128 -15.61 -3.92 19.06
CA GLN A 128 -16.38 -3.75 17.83
C GLN A 128 -15.53 -4.23 16.64
N GLY A 129 -15.42 -5.56 16.46
CA GLY A 129 -14.78 -6.17 15.31
C GLY A 129 -15.70 -6.32 14.10
N GLY A 130 -15.13 -6.66 12.94
CA GLY A 130 -15.88 -6.82 11.69
C GLY A 130 -16.42 -5.52 11.10
N MET A 131 -16.11 -4.38 11.70
CA MET A 131 -16.52 -3.04 11.28
C MET A 131 -15.32 -2.23 10.78
N ASP A 132 -15.63 -1.12 10.11
CA ASP A 132 -14.66 -0.10 9.74
C ASP A 132 -14.18 0.63 11.01
N ILE A 133 -12.90 0.48 11.34
CA ILE A 133 -12.35 1.02 12.59
C ILE A 133 -12.25 2.53 12.58
N GLU A 134 -12.12 3.15 11.42
CA GLU A 134 -12.10 4.60 11.23
C GLU A 134 -13.46 5.19 11.64
N ALA A 135 -14.56 4.54 11.23
CA ALA A 135 -15.90 4.94 11.65
C ALA A 135 -16.09 4.78 13.18
N VAL A 136 -15.55 3.69 13.77
CA VAL A 136 -15.58 3.50 15.23
C VAL A 136 -14.78 4.59 15.94
N ALA A 137 -13.64 4.99 15.39
CA ALA A 137 -12.79 6.04 15.97
C ALA A 137 -13.45 7.42 15.92
N GLU A 138 -14.25 7.71 14.89
CA GLU A 138 -14.98 8.96 14.73
C GLU A 138 -16.22 9.00 15.65
N ASP A 139 -17.02 7.93 15.65
CA ASP A 139 -18.31 7.88 16.37
C ASP A 139 -18.15 7.62 17.89
N SER A 140 -17.16 6.80 18.27
CA SER A 140 -16.99 6.31 19.65
C SER A 140 -15.52 6.06 19.98
N PRO A 141 -14.67 7.11 20.05
CA PRO A 141 -13.23 6.96 20.28
C PRO A 141 -12.88 6.21 21.58
N GLU A 142 -13.76 6.28 22.61
CA GLU A 142 -13.61 5.52 23.86
C GLU A 142 -13.78 4.00 23.69
N ALA A 143 -14.36 3.53 22.58
CA ALA A 143 -14.48 2.11 22.25
C ALA A 143 -13.15 1.52 21.75
N ILE A 144 -12.11 2.35 21.58
CA ILE A 144 -10.77 1.95 21.14
C ILE A 144 -9.78 2.12 22.27
N LEU A 145 -9.15 1.01 22.67
CA LEU A 145 -8.04 1.02 23.62
C LEU A 145 -6.71 1.08 22.84
N ASN A 146 -5.95 2.14 23.05
CA ASN A 146 -4.58 2.26 22.57
C ASN A 146 -3.57 1.87 23.66
N LEU A 147 -2.73 0.85 23.38
CA LEU A 147 -1.67 0.39 24.26
C LEU A 147 -0.31 0.64 23.61
N TYR A 148 0.36 1.67 24.06
CA TYR A 148 1.69 2.02 23.58
C TYR A 148 2.75 1.11 24.20
N VAL A 149 3.61 0.54 23.36
CA VAL A 149 4.71 -0.34 23.76
C VAL A 149 5.98 0.49 23.87
N ASP A 150 6.66 0.37 24.99
CA ASP A 150 7.97 0.98 25.17
C ASP A 150 9.01 0.19 24.33
N PRO A 151 9.79 0.87 23.46
CA PRO A 151 10.71 0.19 22.55
C PRO A 151 11.87 -0.53 23.24
N ILE A 152 12.19 -0.18 24.51
CA ILE A 152 13.29 -0.78 25.25
C ILE A 152 12.85 -2.06 25.96
N VAL A 153 11.66 -2.03 26.59
CA VAL A 153 11.19 -3.19 27.39
C VAL A 153 10.22 -4.09 26.63
N GLY A 154 9.73 -3.65 25.47
CA GLY A 154 8.79 -4.39 24.64
C GLY A 154 7.40 -4.55 25.27
N LEU A 155 6.57 -5.38 24.64
CA LEU A 155 5.20 -5.65 25.11
C LEU A 155 5.23 -6.43 26.42
N GLN A 156 4.58 -5.90 27.45
CA GLN A 156 4.57 -6.47 28.79
C GLN A 156 3.25 -7.19 29.09
N GLY A 157 3.32 -8.25 29.89
CA GLY A 157 2.14 -9.07 30.23
C GLY A 157 1.01 -8.29 30.92
N TYR A 158 1.30 -7.19 31.63
CA TYR A 158 0.24 -6.35 32.22
C TYR A 158 -0.56 -5.60 31.16
N GLN A 159 0.07 -5.25 30.03
CA GLN A 159 -0.60 -4.59 28.90
C GLN A 159 -1.58 -5.57 28.23
N CYS A 160 -1.15 -6.81 28.01
CA CYS A 160 -2.03 -7.87 27.49
C CYS A 160 -3.23 -8.13 28.42
N ARG A 161 -2.99 -8.15 29.76
CA ARG A 161 -4.10 -8.28 30.73
C ARG A 161 -5.04 -7.09 30.68
N ARG A 162 -4.52 -5.85 30.55
CA ARG A 162 -5.34 -4.66 30.39
C ARG A 162 -6.24 -4.75 29.15
N ALA A 163 -5.71 -5.24 28.03
CA ALA A 163 -6.48 -5.53 26.83
C ALA A 163 -7.60 -6.56 27.10
N GLY A 164 -7.25 -7.67 27.75
CA GLY A 164 -8.23 -8.72 28.08
C GLY A 164 -9.37 -8.24 28.98
N PHE A 165 -9.07 -7.40 29.98
CA PHE A 165 -10.09 -6.79 30.83
C PHE A 165 -10.95 -5.77 30.06
N PHE A 166 -10.34 -4.94 29.23
CA PHE A 166 -11.06 -3.98 28.38
C PHE A 166 -12.05 -4.69 27.45
N LEU A 167 -11.62 -5.80 26.86
CA LEU A 167 -12.46 -6.63 26.02
C LEU A 167 -13.47 -7.48 26.80
N GLY A 168 -13.41 -7.52 28.13
CA GLY A 168 -14.27 -8.37 28.96
C GLY A 168 -14.06 -9.87 28.68
N LEU A 169 -12.86 -10.29 28.26
CA LEU A 169 -12.54 -11.68 28.02
C LEU A 169 -12.35 -12.46 29.34
N THR A 170 -12.69 -13.74 29.30
CA THR A 170 -12.54 -14.67 30.43
C THR A 170 -12.02 -16.03 29.95
N GLY A 171 -11.66 -16.92 30.88
CA GLY A 171 -11.33 -18.31 30.58
C GLY A 171 -10.13 -18.50 29.63
N ALA A 172 -10.32 -19.30 28.61
CA ALA A 172 -9.29 -19.65 27.62
C ALA A 172 -8.94 -18.44 26.74
N ALA A 173 -9.93 -17.71 26.22
CA ALA A 173 -9.73 -16.54 25.37
C ALA A 173 -8.87 -15.46 26.04
N PHE A 174 -9.02 -15.24 27.35
CA PHE A 174 -8.19 -14.29 28.10
C PHE A 174 -6.70 -14.68 28.10
N LYS A 175 -6.40 -15.96 28.24
CA LYS A 175 -5.02 -16.47 28.22
C LYS A 175 -4.44 -16.46 26.81
N GLN A 176 -5.25 -16.85 25.82
CA GLN A 176 -4.85 -16.88 24.41
C GLN A 176 -4.58 -15.47 23.89
N LEU A 177 -5.34 -14.43 24.33
CA LEU A 177 -5.08 -13.06 23.92
C LEU A 177 -3.66 -12.61 24.25
N GLN A 178 -3.14 -12.99 25.43
CA GLN A 178 -1.76 -12.65 25.79
C GLN A 178 -0.76 -13.28 24.80
N GLN A 179 -0.96 -14.54 24.43
CA GLN A 179 -0.11 -15.24 23.49
C GLN A 179 -0.22 -14.60 22.09
N VAL A 180 -1.44 -14.35 21.61
CA VAL A 180 -1.68 -13.70 20.33
C VAL A 180 -0.99 -12.35 20.27
N MET A 181 -1.16 -11.48 21.28
CA MET A 181 -0.53 -10.16 21.30
C MET A 181 1.01 -10.26 21.32
N GLN A 182 1.59 -11.19 22.06
CA GLN A 182 3.04 -11.40 22.07
C GLN A 182 3.54 -11.88 20.70
N SER A 183 2.85 -12.83 20.09
CA SER A 183 3.15 -13.32 18.74
C SER A 183 3.06 -12.23 17.68
N LEU A 184 2.03 -11.39 17.74
CA LEU A 184 1.88 -10.25 16.82
C LEU A 184 2.98 -9.19 17.02
N TYR A 185 3.37 -8.93 18.26
CA TYR A 185 4.47 -8.01 18.54
C TYR A 185 5.80 -8.54 17.98
N GLN A 186 6.07 -9.84 18.17
CA GLN A 186 7.25 -10.49 17.64
C GLN A 186 7.23 -10.48 16.09
N LEU A 187 6.12 -10.87 15.47
CA LEU A 187 5.93 -10.83 14.02
C LEU A 187 6.18 -9.43 13.49
N PHE A 188 5.56 -8.40 14.10
CA PHE A 188 5.68 -7.00 13.69
C PHE A 188 7.13 -6.52 13.70
N THR A 189 7.87 -6.82 14.77
CA THR A 189 9.25 -6.35 14.94
C THR A 189 10.28 -7.15 14.15
N GLU A 190 10.09 -8.47 13.99
CA GLU A 190 11.03 -9.33 13.29
C GLU A 190 10.91 -9.26 11.77
N ASN A 191 9.76 -8.82 11.22
CA ASN A 191 9.53 -8.77 9.78
C ASN A 191 9.41 -7.33 9.24
N ASP A 192 9.80 -6.32 10.01
CA ASP A 192 9.65 -4.91 9.64
C ASP A 192 8.24 -4.56 9.14
N ALA A 193 7.22 -5.07 9.85
CA ALA A 193 5.86 -4.73 9.51
C ALA A 193 5.54 -3.27 9.88
N SER A 194 4.76 -2.59 9.07
CA SER A 194 4.23 -1.25 9.33
C SER A 194 2.79 -1.30 9.85
N LEU A 195 2.07 -2.37 9.52
CA LEU A 195 0.72 -2.68 10.01
C LEU A 195 0.55 -4.20 10.11
N VAL A 196 -0.03 -4.67 11.20
CA VAL A 196 -0.60 -6.01 11.34
C VAL A 196 -1.99 -5.85 11.91
N GLU A 197 -3.02 -6.25 11.17
CA GLU A 197 -4.42 -6.07 11.53
C GLU A 197 -5.17 -7.40 11.46
N ILE A 198 -5.99 -7.65 12.45
CA ILE A 198 -6.95 -8.76 12.50
C ILE A 198 -8.34 -8.17 12.68
N ASN A 199 -9.16 -8.23 11.64
CA ASN A 199 -10.50 -7.66 11.67
C ASN A 199 -11.51 -8.55 10.90
N PRO A 200 -12.12 -9.54 11.61
CA PRO A 200 -12.12 -9.72 13.05
C PRO A 200 -11.12 -10.77 13.58
N LEU A 201 -10.65 -10.56 14.81
CA LEU A 201 -10.23 -11.61 15.73
C LEU A 201 -11.50 -12.10 16.43
N VAL A 202 -11.83 -13.37 16.35
CA VAL A 202 -13.08 -13.88 16.91
C VAL A 202 -12.89 -14.70 18.17
N VAL A 203 -13.88 -14.62 19.07
CA VAL A 203 -14.10 -15.64 20.09
C VAL A 203 -15.05 -16.65 19.48
N THR A 204 -14.64 -17.91 19.40
CA THR A 204 -15.48 -19.00 18.88
C THR A 204 -16.56 -19.39 19.89
N GLY A 205 -17.56 -20.18 19.44
CA GLY A 205 -18.57 -20.76 20.34
C GLY A 205 -17.98 -21.65 21.44
N GLU A 206 -16.79 -22.22 21.23
CA GLU A 206 -16.04 -22.99 22.21
C GLU A 206 -15.21 -22.11 23.17
N GLY A 207 -15.11 -20.82 22.92
CA GLY A 207 -14.41 -19.83 23.74
C GLY A 207 -12.92 -19.67 23.38
N ASP A 208 -12.48 -20.13 22.21
CA ASP A 208 -11.12 -19.95 21.71
C ASP A 208 -10.99 -18.72 20.83
N LEU A 209 -9.79 -18.14 20.73
CA LEU A 209 -9.48 -17.03 19.82
C LEU A 209 -9.01 -17.55 18.47
N LEU A 210 -9.52 -16.94 17.38
CA LEU A 210 -9.16 -17.28 16.01
C LEU A 210 -9.09 -16.03 15.13
N ALA A 211 -8.01 -15.84 14.39
CA ALA A 211 -7.87 -14.75 13.42
C ALA A 211 -8.55 -15.12 12.09
N VAL A 212 -9.75 -14.62 11.86
CA VAL A 212 -10.58 -14.98 10.69
C VAL A 212 -10.20 -14.18 9.46
N ASP A 213 -9.73 -12.95 9.63
CA ASP A 213 -9.12 -12.14 8.58
C ASP A 213 -7.74 -11.65 9.01
N ALA A 214 -6.91 -11.29 8.03
CA ALA A 214 -5.53 -10.88 8.28
C ALA A 214 -5.10 -9.87 7.22
N LYS A 215 -4.53 -8.76 7.68
CA LYS A 215 -3.89 -7.75 6.84
C LYS A 215 -2.51 -7.44 7.40
N ILE A 216 -1.48 -7.57 6.58
CA ILE A 216 -0.11 -7.22 6.93
C ILE A 216 0.46 -6.32 5.84
N ASN A 217 1.02 -5.20 6.27
CA ASN A 217 1.82 -4.32 5.44
C ASN A 217 3.26 -4.36 5.97
N LEU A 218 4.21 -4.56 5.08
CA LEU A 218 5.65 -4.57 5.39
C LEU A 218 6.27 -3.23 4.98
N ASP A 219 7.31 -2.81 5.67
CA ASP A 219 8.12 -1.66 5.28
C ASP A 219 9.01 -2.05 4.09
N ASP A 220 8.81 -1.41 2.94
CA ASP A 220 9.60 -1.66 1.74
C ASP A 220 11.10 -1.43 1.96
N ASN A 221 11.45 -0.49 2.85
CA ASN A 221 12.84 -0.23 3.20
C ASN A 221 13.50 -1.36 4.00
N GLY A 222 12.71 -2.26 4.59
CA GLY A 222 13.18 -3.44 5.32
C GLY A 222 13.30 -4.70 4.46
N LEU A 223 12.66 -4.76 3.28
CA LEU A 223 12.54 -5.99 2.47
C LEU A 223 13.88 -6.57 2.01
N PHE A 224 14.94 -5.76 1.88
CA PHE A 224 16.27 -6.25 1.49
C PHE A 224 16.82 -7.33 2.42
N ARG A 225 16.35 -7.40 3.66
CA ARG A 225 16.73 -8.41 4.65
C ARG A 225 15.69 -9.52 4.85
N HIS A 226 14.58 -9.48 4.10
CA HIS A 226 13.47 -10.44 4.15
C HIS A 226 13.17 -10.98 2.75
N ALA A 227 14.12 -11.70 2.17
CA ALA A 227 14.01 -12.19 0.79
C ALA A 227 12.78 -13.10 0.57
N ASP A 228 12.44 -13.94 1.56
CA ASP A 228 11.27 -14.82 1.52
C ASP A 228 9.94 -14.04 1.53
N LEU A 229 9.90 -12.89 2.18
CA LEU A 229 8.74 -12.01 2.17
C LEU A 229 8.67 -11.19 0.88
N ALA A 230 9.81 -10.74 0.36
CA ALA A 230 9.89 -10.01 -0.90
C ALA A 230 9.36 -10.85 -2.09
N GLU A 231 9.56 -12.18 -2.08
CA GLU A 231 9.02 -13.11 -3.07
C GLU A 231 7.48 -13.22 -3.04
N MET A 232 6.84 -12.75 -1.97
CA MET A 232 5.37 -12.73 -1.84
C MET A 232 4.71 -11.53 -2.53
N PHE A 233 5.50 -10.63 -3.11
CA PHE A 233 5.00 -9.44 -3.80
C PHE A 233 4.13 -9.81 -4.99
N ASP A 234 2.93 -9.22 -5.07
CA ASP A 234 2.02 -9.37 -6.21
C ASP A 234 1.90 -8.03 -6.94
N PRO A 235 2.63 -7.85 -8.07
CA PRO A 235 2.61 -6.60 -8.82
C PRO A 235 1.22 -6.28 -9.41
N THR A 236 0.35 -7.26 -9.61
CA THR A 236 -0.99 -7.05 -10.19
C THR A 236 -1.95 -6.33 -9.25
N GLN A 237 -1.58 -6.17 -8.00
CA GLN A 237 -2.36 -5.50 -6.96
C GLN A 237 -1.90 -4.05 -6.70
N GLU A 238 -0.92 -3.55 -7.43
CA GLU A 238 -0.42 -2.18 -7.34
C GLU A 238 -0.63 -1.44 -8.67
N ASP A 239 -0.48 -0.13 -8.67
CA ASP A 239 -0.49 0.68 -9.89
C ASP A 239 0.70 0.31 -10.79
N ASP A 240 0.47 0.11 -12.08
CA ASP A 240 1.51 -0.33 -13.02
C ASP A 240 2.70 0.65 -13.05
N ALA A 241 2.45 1.96 -12.91
CA ALA A 241 3.50 2.96 -12.89
C ALA A 241 4.33 2.87 -11.60
N GLU A 242 3.72 2.55 -10.46
CA GLU A 242 4.43 2.36 -9.19
C GLU A 242 5.28 1.07 -9.22
N VAL A 243 4.77 0.01 -9.86
CA VAL A 243 5.52 -1.24 -10.08
C VAL A 243 6.76 -0.98 -10.94
N ILE A 244 6.61 -0.31 -12.08
CA ILE A 244 7.73 0.06 -12.96
C ILE A 244 8.73 0.95 -12.21
N ALA A 245 8.25 1.97 -11.49
CA ALA A 245 9.11 2.85 -10.70
C ALA A 245 9.97 2.08 -9.69
N ARG A 246 9.41 1.08 -9.03
CA ARG A 246 10.10 0.23 -8.07
C ARG A 246 11.26 -0.54 -8.72
N GLU A 247 11.08 -1.06 -9.93
CA GLU A 247 12.13 -1.77 -10.67
C GLU A 247 13.36 -0.89 -10.93
N TYR A 248 13.15 0.41 -11.16
CA TYR A 248 14.21 1.40 -11.35
C TYR A 248 14.67 2.06 -10.05
N GLY A 249 14.13 1.66 -8.90
CA GLY A 249 14.45 2.23 -7.59
C GLY A 249 14.04 3.70 -7.46
N LEU A 250 12.95 4.10 -8.11
CA LEU A 250 12.34 5.41 -8.03
C LEU A 250 11.24 5.42 -6.97
N ASN A 251 11.09 6.55 -6.27
CA ASN A 251 9.94 6.77 -5.39
C ASN A 251 8.86 7.51 -6.18
N TYR A 252 7.86 6.76 -6.65
CA TYR A 252 6.75 7.27 -7.45
C TYR A 252 5.42 6.96 -6.77
N ILE A 253 4.50 7.92 -6.80
CA ILE A 253 3.11 7.74 -6.40
C ILE A 253 2.24 8.44 -7.45
N SER A 254 1.28 7.71 -8.01
CA SER A 254 0.30 8.24 -8.95
C SER A 254 -0.74 9.09 -8.21
N LEU A 255 -1.12 10.25 -8.80
CA LEU A 255 -2.15 11.15 -8.30
C LEU A 255 -3.11 11.52 -9.43
N ASP A 256 -4.21 12.22 -9.09
CA ASP A 256 -5.28 12.48 -10.05
C ASP A 256 -5.11 13.78 -10.89
N GLY A 257 -4.05 14.54 -10.66
CA GLY A 257 -3.82 15.83 -11.31
C GLY A 257 -3.32 15.74 -12.76
N ASN A 258 -2.92 16.90 -13.31
CA ASN A 258 -2.48 17.07 -14.68
C ASN A 258 -1.13 17.77 -14.84
N VAL A 259 -0.50 18.19 -13.74
CA VAL A 259 0.86 18.75 -13.73
C VAL A 259 1.80 17.73 -13.12
N ALA A 260 2.60 17.05 -13.92
CA ALA A 260 3.57 16.09 -13.41
C ALA A 260 4.79 16.78 -12.83
N CYS A 261 5.41 16.16 -11.81
CA CYS A 261 6.65 16.64 -11.23
C CYS A 261 7.74 15.58 -11.21
N MET A 262 8.98 16.01 -11.47
CA MET A 262 10.19 15.23 -11.25
C MET A 262 11.15 16.05 -10.39
N VAL A 263 11.47 15.53 -9.22
CA VAL A 263 12.21 16.27 -8.18
C VAL A 263 13.29 15.37 -7.57
N ASN A 264 14.32 15.95 -7.01
CA ASN A 264 15.28 15.21 -6.19
C ASN A 264 15.11 15.58 -4.71
N GLY A 265 14.68 14.58 -3.94
CA GLY A 265 14.43 14.70 -2.50
C GLY A 265 12.95 14.90 -2.15
N ALA A 266 12.43 14.03 -1.28
CA ALA A 266 11.02 13.98 -0.92
C ALA A 266 10.46 15.31 -0.36
N GLY A 267 11.22 16.03 0.46
CA GLY A 267 10.81 17.33 0.98
C GLY A 267 10.63 18.38 -0.10
N LEU A 268 11.54 18.40 -1.11
CA LEU A 268 11.42 19.31 -2.25
C LEU A 268 10.27 18.91 -3.16
N ALA A 269 10.00 17.60 -3.32
CA ALA A 269 8.86 17.10 -4.07
C ALA A 269 7.53 17.54 -3.44
N MET A 270 7.35 17.37 -2.12
CA MET A 270 6.16 17.85 -1.40
C MET A 270 5.97 19.36 -1.55
N ALA A 271 7.03 20.15 -1.34
CA ALA A 271 6.98 21.62 -1.49
C ALA A 271 6.64 22.03 -2.94
N THR A 272 7.10 21.27 -3.93
CA THR A 272 6.76 21.51 -5.36
C THR A 272 5.28 21.26 -5.62
N MET A 273 4.74 20.15 -5.11
CA MET A 273 3.31 19.84 -5.23
C MET A 273 2.42 20.87 -4.52
N ASP A 274 2.80 21.33 -3.32
CA ASP A 274 2.09 22.38 -2.59
C ASP A 274 2.04 23.68 -3.39
N LEU A 275 3.15 24.04 -4.05
CA LEU A 275 3.18 25.25 -4.90
C LEU A 275 2.36 25.09 -6.17
N ILE A 276 2.34 23.91 -6.81
CA ILE A 276 1.44 23.63 -7.93
C ILE A 276 -0.02 23.85 -7.50
N GLN A 277 -0.43 23.32 -6.35
CA GLN A 277 -1.79 23.51 -5.83
C GLN A 277 -2.07 24.98 -5.50
N LYS A 278 -1.12 25.67 -4.88
CA LYS A 278 -1.24 27.10 -4.55
C LYS A 278 -1.43 27.98 -5.79
N GLU A 279 -0.79 27.66 -6.90
CA GLU A 279 -0.94 28.35 -8.19
C GLU A 279 -2.18 27.89 -8.98
N GLY A 280 -3.02 27.00 -8.40
CA GLY A 280 -4.31 26.56 -8.97
C GLY A 280 -4.20 25.38 -9.94
N GLY A 281 -3.10 24.60 -9.89
CA GLY A 281 -2.94 23.35 -10.61
C GLY A 281 -3.14 22.13 -9.72
N GLU A 282 -3.14 20.95 -10.32
CA GLU A 282 -3.30 19.67 -9.63
C GLU A 282 -2.10 18.77 -9.95
N PRO A 283 -1.31 18.32 -8.92
CA PRO A 283 -0.19 17.41 -9.13
C PRO A 283 -0.66 16.06 -9.66
N ALA A 284 -0.02 15.56 -10.73
CA ALA A 284 -0.30 14.25 -11.32
C ALA A 284 0.44 13.11 -10.64
N ASN A 285 1.54 13.41 -9.96
CA ASN A 285 2.37 12.41 -9.28
C ASN A 285 3.26 13.03 -8.21
N PHE A 286 3.68 12.20 -7.26
CA PHE A 286 4.90 12.40 -6.49
C PHE A 286 6.02 11.63 -7.17
N LEU A 287 7.19 12.23 -7.40
CA LEU A 287 8.37 11.53 -7.94
C LEU A 287 9.65 12.13 -7.38
N ASP A 288 10.36 11.32 -6.61
CA ASP A 288 11.69 11.61 -6.13
C ASP A 288 12.71 10.70 -6.81
N VAL A 289 13.59 11.28 -7.64
CA VAL A 289 14.64 10.53 -8.33
C VAL A 289 15.84 10.18 -7.44
N GLY A 290 15.85 10.68 -6.20
CA GLY A 290 16.89 10.39 -5.20
C GLY A 290 18.21 11.12 -5.44
N GLY A 291 19.10 11.03 -4.44
CA GLY A 291 20.38 11.74 -4.42
C GLY A 291 21.50 11.08 -5.25
N GLY A 292 21.37 9.80 -5.61
CA GLY A 292 22.38 9.02 -6.36
C GLY A 292 21.91 8.64 -7.76
N THR A 293 21.07 9.45 -8.40
CA THR A 293 20.46 9.12 -9.69
C THR A 293 21.45 9.14 -10.85
N THR A 294 21.18 8.35 -11.89
CA THR A 294 21.91 8.30 -13.16
C THR A 294 21.05 8.83 -14.29
N ALA A 295 21.65 9.16 -15.44
CA ALA A 295 20.91 9.62 -16.61
C ALA A 295 19.84 8.59 -17.07
N ASP A 296 20.17 7.29 -17.02
CA ASP A 296 19.22 6.21 -17.37
C ASP A 296 18.01 6.19 -16.44
N ARG A 297 18.22 6.31 -15.13
CA ARG A 297 17.10 6.38 -14.15
C ARG A 297 16.23 7.61 -14.36
N VAL A 298 16.83 8.75 -14.70
CA VAL A 298 16.09 9.97 -15.04
C VAL A 298 15.27 9.77 -16.32
N ALA A 299 15.86 9.11 -17.33
CA ALA A 299 15.16 8.81 -18.57
C ALA A 299 13.93 7.91 -18.32
N GLU A 300 14.07 6.87 -17.51
CA GLU A 300 12.94 5.99 -17.17
C GLU A 300 11.88 6.73 -16.33
N ALA A 301 12.30 7.56 -15.37
CA ALA A 301 11.40 8.42 -14.60
C ALA A 301 10.59 9.36 -15.52
N PHE A 302 11.24 9.93 -16.53
CA PHE A 302 10.60 10.82 -17.47
C PHE A 302 9.62 10.08 -18.41
N LYS A 303 10.00 8.88 -18.89
CA LYS A 303 9.10 8.00 -19.66
C LYS A 303 7.87 7.61 -18.86
N LEU A 304 8.05 7.30 -17.57
CA LEU A 304 6.97 6.96 -16.68
C LEU A 304 5.94 8.12 -16.57
N ILE A 305 6.42 9.34 -16.40
CA ILE A 305 5.56 10.54 -16.44
C ILE A 305 4.80 10.63 -17.77
N LEU A 306 5.48 10.42 -18.89
CA LEU A 306 4.92 10.53 -20.23
C LEU A 306 3.89 9.43 -20.56
N SER A 307 3.90 8.32 -19.86
CA SER A 307 2.91 7.25 -20.00
C SER A 307 1.54 7.62 -19.43
N ASP A 308 1.47 8.58 -18.50
CA ASP A 308 0.20 9.03 -17.94
C ASP A 308 -0.49 10.04 -18.87
N THR A 309 -1.58 9.61 -19.51
CA THR A 309 -2.36 10.40 -20.45
C THR A 309 -3.07 11.62 -19.83
N LYS A 310 -3.19 11.68 -18.51
CA LYS A 310 -3.75 12.83 -17.78
C LYS A 310 -2.80 14.01 -17.75
N VAL A 311 -1.50 13.78 -17.87
CA VAL A 311 -0.46 14.81 -17.79
C VAL A 311 -0.55 15.77 -18.98
N LYS A 312 -0.56 17.08 -18.69
CA LYS A 312 -0.60 18.18 -19.65
C LYS A 312 0.67 19.04 -19.63
N SER A 313 1.39 19.05 -18.52
CA SER A 313 2.69 19.72 -18.40
C SER A 313 3.58 18.99 -17.40
N ILE A 314 4.88 19.18 -17.54
CA ILE A 314 5.89 18.56 -16.67
C ILE A 314 6.71 19.65 -15.99
N LEU A 315 6.83 19.59 -14.66
CA LEU A 315 7.72 20.43 -13.87
C LEU A 315 8.92 19.61 -13.38
N VAL A 316 10.10 19.92 -13.88
CA VAL A 316 11.37 19.39 -13.39
C VAL A 316 11.97 20.39 -12.42
N ASN A 317 12.11 20.02 -11.14
CA ASN A 317 12.65 20.88 -10.10
C ASN A 317 13.80 20.19 -9.39
N ILE A 318 15.02 20.54 -9.75
CA ILE A 318 16.24 19.93 -9.23
C ILE A 318 17.07 20.96 -8.44
N PHE A 319 17.40 20.59 -7.22
CA PHE A 319 18.41 21.25 -6.44
C PHE A 319 19.67 20.37 -6.38
N GLY A 320 20.68 20.69 -7.15
CA GLY A 320 21.92 19.95 -7.26
C GLY A 320 22.77 20.09 -6.00
N GLY A 321 22.81 19.05 -5.22
CA GLY A 321 23.80 18.81 -4.17
C GLY A 321 24.68 17.65 -4.61
N ILE A 322 24.31 16.43 -4.20
CA ILE A 322 24.92 15.18 -4.67
C ILE A 322 24.51 14.91 -6.13
N VAL A 323 23.23 15.16 -6.47
CA VAL A 323 22.73 15.09 -7.84
C VAL A 323 23.35 16.21 -8.68
N ARG A 324 23.82 15.87 -9.87
CA ARG A 324 24.38 16.83 -10.84
C ARG A 324 23.29 17.19 -11.86
N CYS A 325 23.09 18.48 -12.09
CA CYS A 325 22.06 18.98 -13.00
C CYS A 325 22.35 18.62 -14.48
N ASP A 326 23.59 18.45 -14.87
CA ASP A 326 23.98 17.98 -16.21
C ASP A 326 23.51 16.54 -16.47
N LEU A 327 23.63 15.61 -15.50
CA LEU A 327 23.11 14.25 -15.62
C LEU A 327 21.57 14.22 -15.76
N ILE A 328 20.89 15.10 -15.04
CA ILE A 328 19.43 15.26 -15.17
C ILE A 328 19.09 15.71 -16.60
N ALA A 329 19.78 16.72 -17.10
CA ALA A 329 19.59 17.22 -18.46
C ALA A 329 19.82 16.14 -19.52
N GLU A 330 20.90 15.35 -19.37
CA GLU A 330 21.22 14.22 -20.26
C GLU A 330 20.08 13.17 -20.24
N GLY A 331 19.58 12.79 -19.06
CA GLY A 331 18.47 11.83 -18.92
C GLY A 331 17.18 12.32 -19.57
N ILE A 332 16.81 13.59 -19.40
CA ILE A 332 15.64 14.22 -20.06
C ILE A 332 15.83 14.17 -21.59
N ILE A 333 17.00 14.54 -22.10
CA ILE A 333 17.28 14.53 -23.55
C ILE A 333 17.26 13.10 -24.10
N GLN A 334 17.75 12.13 -23.35
CA GLN A 334 17.69 10.72 -23.72
C GLN A 334 16.25 10.24 -23.83
N ALA A 335 15.43 10.48 -22.81
CA ALA A 335 14.01 10.10 -22.80
C ALA A 335 13.26 10.74 -24.00
N ALA A 336 13.48 12.04 -24.23
CA ALA A 336 12.83 12.76 -25.30
C ALA A 336 13.19 12.28 -26.72
N LYS A 337 14.35 11.64 -26.89
CA LYS A 337 14.73 10.99 -28.16
C LYS A 337 14.05 9.64 -28.38
N GLU A 338 13.68 8.97 -27.28
CA GLU A 338 13.07 7.65 -27.32
C GLU A 338 11.55 7.71 -27.41
N VAL A 339 10.95 8.81 -26.96
CA VAL A 339 9.51 9.07 -27.02
C VAL A 339 9.25 10.42 -27.72
N ASP A 340 8.14 10.53 -28.42
CA ASP A 340 7.74 11.81 -29.09
C ASP A 340 7.21 12.78 -28.04
N LEU A 341 8.11 13.59 -27.47
CA LEU A 341 7.78 14.55 -26.43
C LEU A 341 7.02 15.75 -26.99
N THR A 342 5.72 15.78 -26.80
CA THR A 342 4.84 16.88 -27.22
C THR A 342 4.42 17.80 -26.07
N LEU A 343 4.60 17.35 -24.82
CA LEU A 343 4.19 18.10 -23.63
C LEU A 343 5.17 19.23 -23.29
N PRO A 344 4.67 20.38 -22.80
CA PRO A 344 5.53 21.46 -22.31
C PRO A 344 6.27 21.02 -21.05
N VAL A 345 7.57 21.30 -21.02
CA VAL A 345 8.45 20.99 -19.88
C VAL A 345 8.99 22.28 -19.27
N VAL A 346 8.67 22.51 -18.02
CA VAL A 346 9.23 23.61 -17.23
C VAL A 346 10.36 23.09 -16.37
N VAL A 347 11.53 23.72 -16.44
CA VAL A 347 12.74 23.25 -15.76
C VAL A 347 13.33 24.32 -14.85
N ARG A 348 13.53 23.96 -13.59
CA ARG A 348 14.33 24.70 -12.63
C ARG A 348 15.51 23.83 -12.22
N LEU A 349 16.71 24.31 -12.52
CA LEU A 349 17.98 23.69 -12.13
C LEU A 349 18.78 24.65 -11.28
N GLU A 350 19.13 24.24 -10.07
CA GLU A 350 20.03 24.99 -9.16
C GLU A 350 21.08 24.06 -8.57
N GLY A 351 22.21 24.63 -8.15
CA GLY A 351 23.30 23.89 -7.50
C GLY A 351 24.32 23.33 -8.47
N THR A 352 24.84 22.11 -8.20
CA THR A 352 25.95 21.51 -8.90
C THR A 352 25.69 21.33 -10.39
N ASN A 353 26.51 21.93 -11.25
CA ASN A 353 26.44 21.91 -12.72
C ASN A 353 25.13 22.43 -13.30
N ALA A 354 24.45 23.35 -12.59
CA ALA A 354 23.17 23.90 -13.05
C ALA A 354 23.26 24.67 -14.37
N GLU A 355 24.35 25.45 -14.56
CA GLU A 355 24.59 26.20 -15.79
C GLU A 355 24.81 25.26 -16.98
N GLN A 356 25.66 24.23 -16.79
CA GLN A 356 25.89 23.21 -17.80
C GLN A 356 24.61 22.43 -18.16
N GLY A 357 23.80 22.07 -17.16
CA GLY A 357 22.52 21.42 -17.39
C GLY A 357 21.56 22.30 -18.20
N ARG A 358 21.46 23.61 -17.87
CA ARG A 358 20.65 24.56 -18.64
C ARG A 358 21.12 24.72 -20.10
N GLU A 359 22.44 24.77 -20.32
CA GLU A 359 23.02 24.85 -21.66
C GLU A 359 22.70 23.58 -22.48
N LEU A 360 22.82 22.41 -21.90
CA LEU A 360 22.47 21.14 -22.57
C LEU A 360 21.00 21.14 -23.01
N LEU A 361 20.10 21.53 -22.12
CA LEU A 361 18.67 21.61 -22.43
C LEU A 361 18.36 22.67 -23.49
N ALA A 362 18.97 23.85 -23.40
CA ALA A 362 18.77 24.91 -24.40
C ALA A 362 19.20 24.50 -25.82
N ASN A 363 20.24 23.65 -25.93
CA ASN A 363 20.76 23.15 -27.20
C ASN A 363 20.01 21.90 -27.72
N SER A 364 19.05 21.36 -26.97
CA SER A 364 18.34 20.11 -27.29
C SER A 364 17.22 20.24 -28.32
N GLN A 365 16.86 21.46 -28.73
CA GLN A 365 15.71 21.76 -29.61
C GLN A 365 14.33 21.34 -29.04
N MET A 366 14.24 21.04 -27.75
CA MET A 366 13.01 20.72 -27.06
C MET A 366 12.25 21.98 -26.62
N SER A 367 10.91 21.87 -26.49
CA SER A 367 10.09 22.97 -25.97
C SER A 367 10.24 23.03 -24.42
N ILE A 368 11.32 23.67 -23.96
CA ILE A 368 11.63 23.79 -22.55
C ILE A 368 11.52 25.23 -22.08
N TYR A 369 10.82 25.44 -20.97
CA TYR A 369 10.65 26.72 -20.32
C TYR A 369 11.54 26.79 -19.06
N ALA A 370 12.61 27.56 -19.11
CA ALA A 370 13.45 27.79 -17.94
C ALA A 370 12.72 28.63 -16.89
N ALA A 371 12.82 28.24 -15.62
CA ALA A 371 12.27 28.98 -14.49
C ALA A 371 13.38 29.61 -13.63
N GLN A 372 13.08 30.80 -13.05
CA GLN A 372 14.01 31.54 -12.22
C GLN A 372 14.04 31.04 -10.78
N ASP A 373 12.88 30.75 -10.24
CA ASP A 373 12.68 30.21 -8.89
C ASP A 373 11.55 29.18 -8.86
N LEU A 374 11.29 28.61 -7.70
CA LEU A 374 10.31 27.55 -7.57
C LEU A 374 8.86 28.02 -7.80
N THR A 375 8.53 29.24 -7.37
CA THR A 375 7.20 29.83 -7.60
C THR A 375 6.97 30.13 -9.09
N ASP A 376 7.98 30.68 -9.76
CA ASP A 376 7.95 30.91 -11.20
C ASP A 376 7.80 29.57 -11.98
N ALA A 377 8.48 28.53 -11.51
CA ALA A 377 8.38 27.19 -12.09
C ALA A 377 6.96 26.62 -11.98
N ALA A 378 6.37 26.66 -10.78
CA ALA A 378 5.01 26.17 -10.55
C ALA A 378 3.97 26.94 -11.38
N ARG A 379 4.08 28.28 -11.40
CA ARG A 379 3.17 29.14 -12.21
C ARG A 379 3.25 28.83 -13.69
N LYS A 380 4.46 28.68 -14.24
CA LYS A 380 4.66 28.33 -15.66
C LYS A 380 4.11 26.95 -16.00
N ALA A 381 4.32 25.97 -15.13
CA ALA A 381 3.82 24.61 -15.35
C ALA A 381 2.29 24.56 -15.33
N VAL A 382 1.67 25.24 -14.37
CA VAL A 382 0.20 25.35 -14.29
C VAL A 382 -0.38 26.07 -15.51
N ALA A 383 0.21 27.20 -15.91
CA ALA A 383 -0.23 27.93 -17.11
C ALA A 383 -0.13 27.07 -18.37
N ALA A 384 0.99 26.35 -18.55
CA ALA A 384 1.19 25.46 -19.69
C ALA A 384 0.18 24.29 -19.71
N ALA A 385 -0.19 23.75 -18.55
CA ALA A 385 -1.23 22.70 -18.46
C ALA A 385 -2.63 23.23 -18.84
N GLN A 386 -2.93 24.49 -18.53
CA GLN A 386 -4.21 25.12 -18.87
C GLN A 386 -4.31 25.43 -20.38
N GLU A 387 -3.23 25.87 -21.00
CA GLU A 387 -3.17 26.12 -22.44
C GLU A 387 -3.32 24.84 -23.27
N SER A 388 -2.84 23.73 -22.79
CA SER A 388 -2.97 22.41 -23.44
C SER A 388 -4.40 21.83 -23.41
N ASN A 389 -5.32 22.46 -22.68
CA ASN A 389 -6.74 22.10 -22.62
C ASN A 389 -7.62 22.87 -23.63
N THR A 390 -7.07 23.83 -24.36
CA THR A 390 -7.75 24.63 -25.38
C THR A 390 -7.39 24.16 -26.78
#